data_82583c9cee1343fc74096e77a9ee4b86
#
_entry.id   82583c9cee1343fc74096e77a9ee4b86
#
_cell.length_a   1.000
_cell.length_b   1.000
_cell.length_c   1.000
_cell.angle_alpha   90.00
_cell.angle_beta   90.00
_cell.angle_gamma   90.00
#
_symmetry.space_group_name_H-M   'P 1'
#
loop_
_entity.id
_entity.type
_entity.pdbx_description
1 polymer ?
#
loop_
_entity_poly.entity_id
_entity_poly.type
_entity_poly.pdbx_seq_one_letter_code
_entity_poly.pdbx_strand_id
1 'polypeptide(L)'
;MLLIALKMLFGDPMKLIGLVAGIAFSTLLMSQQGGFFIGLISRAANVISDAREATIWVMDPQTETVEGPTNMRATELLRVRGVDGVLWAVPLVRASGTIRTDDGRSTTASFIGVDDASLVGMTSRFVAGAPEDLRRPDAIAIDQLGFARLWPGEPLETGKILEVNDRRAVVVAITDAAPGFGAPVVVYARFSQALVYVPGGRNTLSFILVRHVPESDAATVARRISESTGLRALTSPAFQRATIDYVLANTGIAFSFGVVLALGAIVGVLVCGLTFTLFVNDNIRQFAVLKAIGVSNFRIFGMVASQAVVVAFIGYSIGIWLSSAFFDGVNQPLSDLKGFWLPWQVAALSAAAVLAIVLLSTVLNLRRVFTLDPAITFRG
;
A
#
# COMPACT_ATOMS: atom_id res chain seq x y z
N MET A 1 -14.85 16.06 -39.60
CA MET A 1 -14.35 16.88 -38.47
C MET A 1 -13.27 16.16 -37.66
N LEU A 2 -13.48 14.93 -37.23
CA LEU A 2 -12.47 14.17 -36.47
C LEU A 2 -11.12 14.00 -37.20
N LEU A 3 -11.17 13.66 -38.50
CA LEU A 3 -9.97 13.51 -39.34
C LEU A 3 -9.17 14.83 -39.48
N ILE A 4 -9.86 15.96 -39.55
CA ILE A 4 -9.21 17.28 -39.60
C ILE A 4 -8.55 17.56 -38.25
N ALA A 5 -9.26 17.32 -37.17
CA ALA A 5 -8.75 17.46 -35.81
C ALA A 5 -7.45 16.66 -35.59
N LEU A 6 -7.45 15.38 -35.97
CA LEU A 6 -6.29 14.51 -35.85
C LEU A 6 -5.11 14.97 -36.72
N LYS A 7 -5.38 15.40 -37.98
CA LYS A 7 -4.34 15.96 -38.85
C LYS A 7 -3.70 17.23 -38.28
N MET A 8 -4.50 18.12 -37.63
CA MET A 8 -3.98 19.28 -36.93
C MET A 8 -3.12 18.91 -35.73
N LEU A 9 -3.54 17.90 -34.97
CA LEU A 9 -2.82 17.40 -33.77
C LEU A 9 -1.46 16.79 -34.16
N PHE A 10 -1.46 15.92 -35.17
CA PHE A 10 -0.22 15.24 -35.62
C PHE A 10 0.65 16.10 -36.53
N GLY A 11 0.13 17.26 -37.00
CA GLY A 11 0.88 18.19 -37.81
C GLY A 11 1.97 18.98 -37.06
N ASP A 12 1.91 19.02 -35.72
CA ASP A 12 2.94 19.64 -34.87
C ASP A 12 3.44 18.64 -33.81
N PRO A 13 4.43 17.81 -34.14
CA PRO A 13 4.90 16.73 -33.31
C PRO A 13 5.51 17.22 -31.98
N MET A 14 6.14 18.39 -31.93
CA MET A 14 6.75 18.92 -30.71
C MET A 14 5.69 19.27 -29.67
N LYS A 15 4.57 19.83 -30.06
CA LYS A 15 3.46 20.15 -29.15
C LYS A 15 2.72 18.90 -28.72
N LEU A 16 2.53 17.94 -29.62
CA LEU A 16 1.95 16.64 -29.28
C LEU A 16 2.81 15.92 -28.22
N ILE A 17 4.12 15.88 -28.41
CA ILE A 17 5.05 15.28 -27.43
C ILE A 17 4.94 16.01 -26.09
N GLY A 18 4.92 17.33 -26.08
CA GLY A 18 4.77 18.12 -24.85
C GLY A 18 3.47 17.82 -24.09
N LEU A 19 2.33 17.76 -24.82
CA LEU A 19 1.04 17.38 -24.24
C LEU A 19 1.04 15.95 -23.68
N VAL A 20 1.50 15.01 -24.48
CA VAL A 20 1.57 13.59 -24.11
C VAL A 20 2.50 13.39 -22.91
N ALA A 21 3.69 14.01 -22.93
CA ALA A 21 4.66 13.92 -21.83
C ALA A 21 4.10 14.51 -20.53
N GLY A 22 3.42 15.66 -20.58
CA GLY A 22 2.79 16.27 -19.41
C GLY A 22 1.70 15.40 -18.79
N ILE A 23 0.85 14.80 -19.63
CA ILE A 23 -0.19 13.87 -19.15
C ILE A 23 0.43 12.58 -18.62
N ALA A 24 1.42 12.02 -19.33
CA ALA A 24 2.12 10.81 -18.88
C ALA A 24 2.80 11.02 -17.54
N PHE A 25 3.46 12.15 -17.33
CA PHE A 25 4.10 12.50 -16.06
C PHE A 25 3.07 12.66 -14.93
N SER A 26 1.98 13.38 -15.17
CA SER A 26 0.90 13.53 -14.19
C SER A 26 0.27 12.17 -13.82
N THR A 27 0.02 11.32 -14.83
CA THR A 27 -0.48 9.95 -14.64
C THR A 27 0.49 9.11 -13.80
N LEU A 28 1.77 9.15 -14.16
CA LEU A 28 2.84 8.44 -13.44
C LEU A 28 2.85 8.85 -11.96
N LEU A 29 2.89 10.16 -11.68
CA LEU A 29 2.90 10.66 -10.30
C LEU A 29 1.67 10.21 -9.51
N MET A 30 0.47 10.40 -10.06
CA MET A 30 -0.76 10.04 -9.36
C MET A 30 -0.88 8.53 -9.14
N SER A 31 -0.59 7.71 -10.14
CA SER A 31 -0.69 6.26 -10.04
C SER A 31 0.39 5.66 -9.14
N GLN A 32 1.62 6.16 -9.21
CA GLN A 32 2.71 5.73 -8.35
C GLN A 32 2.44 6.07 -6.88
N GLN A 33 2.03 7.30 -6.59
CA GLN A 33 1.68 7.71 -5.23
C GLN A 33 0.49 6.93 -4.67
N GLY A 34 -0.53 6.69 -5.49
CA GLY A 34 -1.68 5.87 -5.11
C GLY A 34 -1.28 4.42 -4.82
N GLY A 35 -0.40 3.82 -5.62
CA GLY A 35 0.14 2.48 -5.40
C GLY A 35 0.97 2.39 -4.12
N PHE A 36 1.84 3.36 -3.87
CA PHE A 36 2.60 3.44 -2.62
C PHE A 36 1.69 3.60 -1.40
N PHE A 37 0.68 4.45 -1.47
CA PHE A 37 -0.27 4.64 -0.40
C PHE A 37 -0.98 3.33 -0.03
N ILE A 38 -1.54 2.64 -1.01
CA ILE A 38 -2.24 1.35 -0.78
C ILE A 38 -1.25 0.29 -0.25
N GLY A 39 -0.05 0.18 -0.82
CA GLY A 39 0.97 -0.75 -0.35
C GLY A 39 1.39 -0.48 1.10
N LEU A 40 1.58 0.78 1.47
CA LEU A 40 1.95 1.17 2.84
C LEU A 40 0.83 0.87 3.85
N ILE A 41 -0.40 1.21 3.52
CA ILE A 41 -1.56 0.93 4.38
C ILE A 41 -1.78 -0.59 4.53
N SER A 42 -1.58 -1.36 3.46
CA SER A 42 -1.68 -2.82 3.53
C SER A 42 -0.67 -3.43 4.52
N ARG A 43 0.54 -2.86 4.62
CA ARG A 43 1.57 -3.32 5.58
C ARG A 43 1.13 -3.20 7.03
N ALA A 44 0.30 -2.22 7.37
CA ALA A 44 -0.20 -2.04 8.72
C ALA A 44 -1.04 -3.25 9.22
N ALA A 45 -1.64 -4.01 8.32
CA ALA A 45 -2.50 -5.16 8.63
C ALA A 45 -1.89 -6.53 8.27
N ASN A 46 -0.66 -6.58 7.73
CA ASN A 46 -0.04 -7.81 7.23
C ASN A 46 0.06 -8.92 8.28
N VAL A 47 0.43 -8.58 9.53
CA VAL A 47 0.55 -9.57 10.62
C VAL A 47 -0.79 -10.26 10.89
N ILE A 48 -1.91 -9.50 10.79
CA ILE A 48 -3.25 -10.06 10.98
C ILE A 48 -3.58 -11.01 9.81
N SER A 49 -3.16 -10.64 8.59
CA SER A 49 -3.39 -11.45 7.38
C SER A 49 -2.55 -12.73 7.36
N ASP A 50 -1.35 -12.71 7.96
CA ASP A 50 -0.46 -13.87 8.02
C ASP A 50 -0.94 -14.93 9.02
N ALA A 51 -1.62 -14.53 10.10
CA ALA A 51 -2.21 -15.44 11.09
C ALA A 51 -3.57 -16.00 10.63
N ARG A 52 -3.58 -16.71 9.50
CA ARG A 52 -4.80 -17.17 8.78
C ARG A 52 -5.72 -18.08 9.58
N GLU A 53 -5.18 -18.82 10.55
CA GLU A 53 -5.94 -19.77 11.35
C GLU A 53 -6.84 -19.10 12.39
N ALA A 54 -6.46 -17.91 12.83
CA ALA A 54 -7.23 -17.12 13.77
C ALA A 54 -8.37 -16.38 13.08
N THR A 55 -9.58 -16.54 13.62
CA THR A 55 -10.77 -15.84 13.11
C THR A 55 -11.13 -14.63 13.97
N ILE A 56 -10.67 -14.60 15.22
CA ILE A 56 -10.90 -13.53 16.18
C ILE A 56 -9.58 -13.20 16.87
N TRP A 57 -9.33 -11.91 17.07
CA TRP A 57 -8.21 -11.35 17.82
C TRP A 57 -8.75 -10.71 19.09
N VAL A 58 -8.20 -11.12 20.24
CA VAL A 58 -8.56 -10.55 21.54
C VAL A 58 -7.36 -9.79 22.09
N MET A 59 -7.61 -8.60 22.60
CA MET A 59 -6.59 -7.64 23.01
C MET A 59 -7.07 -6.77 24.17
N ASP A 60 -6.15 -6.05 24.79
CA ASP A 60 -6.48 -5.01 25.75
C ASP A 60 -7.38 -3.95 25.12
N PRO A 61 -8.39 -3.41 25.81
CA PRO A 61 -9.26 -2.35 25.29
C PRO A 61 -8.54 -1.11 24.76
N GLN A 62 -7.33 -0.81 25.26
CA GLN A 62 -6.51 0.33 24.83
C GLN A 62 -5.66 0.03 23.58
N THR A 63 -5.65 -1.21 23.11
CA THR A 63 -4.91 -1.57 21.89
C THR A 63 -5.65 -1.07 20.66
N GLU A 64 -5.02 -0.16 19.91
CA GLU A 64 -5.60 0.42 18.70
C GLU A 64 -5.13 -0.29 17.43
N THR A 65 -3.87 -0.74 17.39
CA THR A 65 -3.26 -1.35 16.22
C THR A 65 -2.49 -2.63 16.57
N VAL A 66 -2.26 -3.46 15.56
CA VAL A 66 -1.42 -4.65 15.75
C VAL A 66 0.05 -4.31 16.01
N GLU A 67 0.50 -3.11 15.59
CA GLU A 67 1.91 -2.67 15.76
C GLU A 67 2.24 -2.20 17.18
N GLY A 68 1.27 -1.66 17.89
CA GLY A 68 1.43 -1.11 19.25
C GLY A 68 0.47 -1.75 20.25
N PRO A 69 0.63 -3.04 20.57
CA PRO A 69 -0.25 -3.68 21.52
C PRO A 69 0.01 -3.19 22.96
N THR A 70 -1.05 -3.03 23.73
CA THR A 70 -0.99 -2.96 25.17
C THR A 70 -0.95 -4.38 25.73
N ASN A 71 0.02 -4.66 26.57
CA ASN A 71 0.20 -6.01 27.10
C ASN A 71 -0.87 -6.37 28.15
N MET A 72 -1.40 -7.58 28.04
CA MET A 72 -2.36 -8.19 28.96
C MET A 72 -1.67 -9.20 29.87
N ARG A 73 -2.33 -9.57 30.96
CA ARG A 73 -1.88 -10.66 31.84
C ARG A 73 -2.09 -12.01 31.15
N ALA A 74 -1.16 -12.95 31.35
CA ALA A 74 -1.27 -14.30 30.79
C ALA A 74 -2.54 -15.06 31.27
N THR A 75 -3.09 -14.71 32.44
CA THR A 75 -4.32 -15.30 32.98
C THR A 75 -5.56 -15.01 32.11
N GLU A 76 -5.56 -13.94 31.32
CA GLU A 76 -6.67 -13.59 30.42
C GLU A 76 -6.90 -14.69 29.36
N LEU A 77 -5.86 -15.41 28.97
CA LEU A 77 -5.98 -16.54 28.05
C LEU A 77 -6.95 -17.61 28.57
N LEU A 78 -6.90 -17.91 29.88
CA LEU A 78 -7.79 -18.91 30.49
C LEU A 78 -9.24 -18.43 30.51
N ARG A 79 -9.44 -17.13 30.75
CA ARG A 79 -10.79 -16.53 30.73
C ARG A 79 -11.41 -16.62 29.33
N VAL A 80 -10.63 -16.31 28.29
CA VAL A 80 -11.08 -16.39 26.90
C VAL A 80 -11.36 -17.83 26.47
N ARG A 81 -10.54 -18.79 26.91
CA ARG A 81 -10.76 -20.22 26.63
C ARG A 81 -12.08 -20.76 27.20
N GLY A 82 -12.54 -20.20 28.31
CA GLY A 82 -13.78 -20.59 28.96
C GLY A 82 -15.05 -20.01 28.32
N VAL A 83 -14.94 -19.17 27.29
CA VAL A 83 -16.12 -18.56 26.65
C VAL A 83 -16.77 -19.54 25.67
N ASP A 84 -18.09 -19.66 25.77
CA ASP A 84 -18.86 -20.51 24.86
C ASP A 84 -18.77 -20.05 23.39
N GLY A 85 -18.50 -21.01 22.49
CA GLY A 85 -18.26 -20.77 21.08
C GLY A 85 -16.77 -20.64 20.70
N VAL A 86 -15.85 -20.67 21.67
CA VAL A 86 -14.39 -20.73 21.43
C VAL A 86 -13.97 -22.19 21.20
N LEU A 87 -13.45 -22.49 20.02
CA LEU A 87 -12.89 -23.81 19.70
C LEU A 87 -11.49 -23.96 20.31
N TRP A 88 -10.64 -22.98 20.09
CA TRP A 88 -9.33 -22.85 20.73
C TRP A 88 -8.92 -21.39 20.86
N ALA A 89 -8.09 -21.11 21.87
CA ALA A 89 -7.44 -19.83 22.06
C ALA A 89 -5.97 -20.04 22.43
N VAL A 90 -5.06 -19.29 21.78
CA VAL A 90 -3.61 -19.37 21.95
C VAL A 90 -2.99 -17.99 22.15
N PRO A 91 -1.90 -17.89 22.92
CA PRO A 91 -1.25 -16.62 23.17
C PRO A 91 -0.42 -16.17 21.96
N LEU A 92 -0.29 -14.87 21.77
CA LEU A 92 0.67 -14.25 20.88
C LEU A 92 1.31 -13.07 21.59
N VAL A 93 2.63 -12.99 21.53
CA VAL A 93 3.37 -11.81 21.97
C VAL A 93 3.97 -11.11 20.75
N ARG A 94 3.87 -9.80 20.75
CA ARG A 94 4.53 -8.95 19.78
C ARG A 94 5.34 -7.89 20.49
N ALA A 95 6.60 -7.75 20.07
CA ALA A 95 7.50 -6.76 20.62
C ALA A 95 8.58 -6.37 19.62
N SER A 96 9.24 -5.25 19.84
CA SER A 96 10.42 -4.85 19.09
C SER A 96 11.69 -5.19 19.84
N GLY A 97 12.71 -5.60 19.12
CA GLY A 97 14.03 -5.90 19.70
C GLY A 97 15.14 -5.65 18.70
N THR A 98 16.36 -5.52 19.22
CA THR A 98 17.55 -5.37 18.38
C THR A 98 18.16 -6.75 18.11
N ILE A 99 18.43 -7.02 16.85
CA ILE A 99 19.20 -8.19 16.41
C ILE A 99 20.57 -7.73 15.93
N ARG A 100 21.61 -8.51 16.25
CA ARG A 100 22.99 -8.22 15.90
C ARG A 100 23.69 -9.49 15.41
N THR A 101 24.47 -9.36 14.35
CA THR A 101 25.34 -10.42 13.83
C THR A 101 26.74 -10.34 14.45
N ASP A 102 27.53 -11.40 14.35
CA ASP A 102 28.90 -11.48 14.90
C ASP A 102 29.84 -10.45 14.28
N ASP A 103 29.58 -10.00 13.04
CA ASP A 103 30.32 -8.96 12.35
C ASP A 103 29.91 -7.52 12.76
N GLY A 104 28.98 -7.39 13.72
CA GLY A 104 28.55 -6.13 14.30
C GLY A 104 27.40 -5.44 13.56
N ARG A 105 26.87 -6.00 12.51
CA ARG A 105 25.65 -5.46 11.86
C ARG A 105 24.48 -5.60 12.79
N SER A 106 23.69 -4.56 12.91
CA SER A 106 22.50 -4.58 13.77
C SER A 106 21.30 -3.92 13.09
N THR A 107 20.12 -4.40 13.42
CA THR A 107 18.86 -3.82 12.97
C THR A 107 17.75 -4.06 13.99
N THR A 108 16.69 -3.26 13.90
CA THR A 108 15.49 -3.50 14.70
C THR A 108 14.60 -4.52 14.00
N ALA A 109 14.12 -5.49 14.76
CA ALA A 109 13.19 -6.51 14.31
C ALA A 109 11.88 -6.46 15.10
N SER A 110 10.79 -6.82 14.44
CA SER A 110 9.51 -7.13 15.05
C SER A 110 9.50 -8.61 15.43
N PHE A 111 9.51 -8.90 16.72
CA PHE A 111 9.39 -10.25 17.24
C PHE A 111 7.92 -10.63 17.40
N ILE A 112 7.57 -11.78 16.84
CA ILE A 112 6.25 -12.39 16.96
C ILE A 112 6.44 -13.75 17.62
N GLY A 113 6.07 -13.82 18.91
CA GLY A 113 6.08 -15.07 19.66
C GLY A 113 4.74 -15.78 19.48
N VAL A 114 4.79 -16.96 18.86
CA VAL A 114 3.63 -17.79 18.53
C VAL A 114 3.49 -18.95 19.50
N ASP A 115 2.31 -19.51 19.65
CA ASP A 115 2.04 -20.61 20.59
C ASP A 115 3.04 -21.76 20.45
N ASP A 116 3.58 -22.22 21.58
CA ASP A 116 4.66 -23.21 21.61
C ASP A 116 4.26 -24.58 21.05
N ALA A 117 3.00 -24.96 21.23
CA ALA A 117 2.50 -26.26 20.82
C ALA A 117 2.04 -26.30 19.37
N SER A 118 1.20 -25.35 18.99
CA SER A 118 0.54 -25.34 17.68
C SER A 118 1.26 -24.49 16.64
N LEU A 119 2.12 -23.54 17.05
CA LEU A 119 2.77 -22.53 16.22
C LEU A 119 1.77 -21.63 15.44
N VAL A 120 0.52 -21.58 15.88
CA VAL A 120 -0.51 -20.72 15.32
C VAL A 120 -0.14 -19.26 15.50
N GLY A 121 -0.37 -18.46 14.46
CA GLY A 121 0.01 -17.05 14.41
C GLY A 121 1.23 -16.76 13.53
N MET A 122 1.87 -17.81 13.01
CA MET A 122 2.99 -17.72 12.10
C MET A 122 2.53 -17.67 10.64
N THR A 123 3.36 -17.07 9.78
CA THR A 123 3.14 -17.19 8.32
C THR A 123 3.31 -18.64 7.86
N SER A 124 2.50 -19.05 6.89
CA SER A 124 2.60 -20.37 6.26
C SER A 124 3.61 -20.45 5.11
N ARG A 125 4.27 -19.32 4.79
CA ARG A 125 5.18 -19.21 3.64
C ARG A 125 6.62 -19.35 4.11
N PHE A 126 7.23 -20.51 3.83
CA PHE A 126 8.63 -20.82 4.15
C PHE A 126 9.46 -20.82 2.86
N VAL A 127 10.67 -20.25 2.94
CA VAL A 127 11.68 -20.27 1.88
C VAL A 127 12.71 -21.36 2.15
N ALA A 128 13.10 -21.52 3.44
CA ALA A 128 14.01 -22.58 3.90
C ALA A 128 13.63 -22.98 5.33
N GLY A 129 13.93 -24.22 5.72
CA GLY A 129 13.53 -24.77 7.02
C GLY A 129 12.03 -25.10 7.11
N ALA A 130 11.59 -25.52 8.28
CA ALA A 130 10.21 -25.90 8.56
C ALA A 130 9.72 -25.28 9.88
N PRO A 131 8.39 -25.12 10.08
CA PRO A 131 7.85 -24.59 11.34
C PRO A 131 8.27 -25.40 12.55
N GLU A 132 8.37 -26.73 12.42
CA GLU A 132 8.75 -27.67 13.48
C GLU A 132 10.18 -27.40 14.01
N ASP A 133 11.07 -26.85 13.19
CA ASP A 133 12.43 -26.51 13.58
C ASP A 133 12.48 -25.44 14.68
N LEU A 134 11.43 -24.62 14.81
CA LEU A 134 11.30 -23.65 15.91
C LEU A 134 11.22 -24.30 17.29
N ARG A 135 11.00 -25.62 17.38
CA ARG A 135 10.98 -26.34 18.66
C ARG A 135 12.37 -26.56 19.24
N ARG A 136 13.45 -26.31 18.48
CA ARG A 136 14.83 -26.35 18.96
C ARG A 136 15.08 -25.21 19.93
N PRO A 137 16.04 -25.37 20.86
CA PRO A 137 16.48 -24.29 21.73
C PRO A 137 17.03 -23.12 20.93
N ASP A 138 16.80 -21.88 21.38
CA ASP A 138 17.25 -20.62 20.78
C ASP A 138 16.81 -20.41 19.32
N ALA A 139 15.84 -21.20 18.86
CA ALA A 139 15.40 -21.19 17.48
C ALA A 139 14.57 -19.95 17.16
N ILE A 140 14.86 -19.35 16.01
CA ILE A 140 14.07 -18.29 15.39
C ILE A 140 13.85 -18.56 13.90
N ALA A 141 12.76 -18.07 13.37
CA ALA A 141 12.59 -17.92 11.93
C ALA A 141 12.67 -16.43 11.57
N ILE A 142 13.42 -16.08 10.56
CA ILE A 142 13.57 -14.70 10.07
C ILE A 142 12.96 -14.56 8.68
N ASP A 143 12.45 -13.40 8.34
CA ASP A 143 12.02 -13.13 6.97
C ASP A 143 13.22 -13.01 6.02
N GLN A 144 13.02 -13.35 4.74
CA GLN A 144 14.11 -13.35 3.74
C GLN A 144 14.74 -11.97 3.53
N LEU A 145 13.95 -10.90 3.69
CA LEU A 145 14.46 -9.54 3.59
C LEU A 145 15.36 -9.19 4.77
N GLY A 146 14.94 -9.57 5.98
CA GLY A 146 15.74 -9.45 7.19
C GLY A 146 17.05 -10.24 7.11
N PHE A 147 16.98 -11.47 6.57
CA PHE A 147 18.18 -12.28 6.34
C PHE A 147 19.15 -11.56 5.38
N ALA A 148 18.65 -11.09 4.22
CA ALA A 148 19.50 -10.42 3.23
C ALA A 148 20.12 -9.11 3.73
N ARG A 149 19.48 -8.41 4.67
CA ARG A 149 20.03 -7.21 5.33
C ARG A 149 21.17 -7.54 6.29
N LEU A 150 21.05 -8.64 7.01
CA LEU A 150 22.06 -9.09 7.97
C LEU A 150 23.25 -9.76 7.28
N TRP A 151 22.99 -10.54 6.23
CA TRP A 151 24.01 -11.26 5.44
C TRP A 151 23.88 -10.94 3.94
N PRO A 152 24.28 -9.71 3.51
CA PRO A 152 24.15 -9.29 2.11
C PRO A 152 24.98 -10.17 1.18
N GLY A 153 24.34 -10.68 0.12
CA GLY A 153 24.97 -11.50 -0.90
C GLY A 153 25.18 -12.96 -0.52
N GLU A 154 24.81 -13.35 0.69
CA GLU A 154 24.88 -14.76 1.09
C GLU A 154 23.60 -15.51 0.66
N PRO A 155 23.71 -16.82 0.37
CA PRO A 155 22.54 -17.65 0.06
C PRO A 155 21.61 -17.75 1.28
N LEU A 156 20.32 -17.93 1.01
CA LEU A 156 19.28 -18.05 2.04
C LEU A 156 19.38 -19.42 2.71
N GLU A 157 20.28 -19.57 3.69
CA GLU A 157 20.55 -20.83 4.39
C GLU A 157 20.28 -20.71 5.87
N THR A 158 19.81 -21.80 6.46
CA THR A 158 19.58 -21.92 7.90
C THR A 158 20.88 -22.20 8.66
N GLY A 159 20.87 -22.04 9.98
CA GLY A 159 22.02 -22.32 10.86
C GLY A 159 22.84 -21.09 11.24
N LYS A 160 22.54 -19.93 10.69
CA LYS A 160 23.19 -18.67 11.09
C LYS A 160 22.88 -18.35 12.55
N ILE A 161 23.87 -17.80 13.24
CA ILE A 161 23.77 -17.36 14.64
C ILE A 161 23.71 -15.84 14.67
N LEU A 162 22.92 -15.32 15.56
CA LEU A 162 22.86 -13.89 15.86
C LEU A 162 22.52 -13.66 17.34
N GLU A 163 22.66 -12.43 17.78
CA GLU A 163 22.24 -11.98 19.10
C GLU A 163 20.92 -11.23 19.02
N VAL A 164 20.05 -11.51 19.98
CA VAL A 164 18.79 -10.80 20.20
C VAL A 164 18.78 -10.24 21.61
N ASN A 165 18.93 -8.93 21.75
CA ASN A 165 18.99 -8.28 23.07
C ASN A 165 19.95 -9.02 24.03
N ASP A 166 21.21 -9.22 23.59
CA ASP A 166 22.29 -9.91 24.30
C ASP A 166 22.04 -11.41 24.60
N ARG A 167 21.14 -12.03 23.84
CA ARG A 167 20.84 -13.46 23.88
C ARG A 167 21.14 -14.12 22.54
N ARG A 168 21.75 -15.30 22.60
CA ARG A 168 22.00 -16.10 21.39
C ARG A 168 20.69 -16.54 20.75
N ALA A 169 20.61 -16.44 19.42
CA ALA A 169 19.54 -17.00 18.60
C ALA A 169 20.10 -17.71 17.36
N VAL A 170 19.42 -18.77 16.94
CA VAL A 170 19.80 -19.57 15.76
C VAL A 170 18.69 -19.49 14.73
N VAL A 171 19.02 -19.08 13.53
CA VAL A 171 18.10 -19.05 12.38
C VAL A 171 17.84 -20.47 11.90
N VAL A 172 16.71 -21.04 12.21
CA VAL A 172 16.34 -22.40 11.83
C VAL A 172 15.40 -22.44 10.63
N ALA A 173 14.74 -21.32 10.32
CA ALA A 173 13.88 -21.20 9.17
C ALA A 173 13.94 -19.78 8.58
N ILE A 174 13.69 -19.68 7.29
CA ILE A 174 13.56 -18.41 6.56
C ILE A 174 12.17 -18.36 5.97
N THR A 175 11.45 -17.28 6.25
CA THR A 175 10.06 -17.10 5.85
C THR A 175 9.91 -16.04 4.76
N ASP A 176 8.81 -16.14 4.04
CA ASP A 176 8.34 -15.09 3.13
C ASP A 176 7.25 -14.24 3.81
N ALA A 177 7.51 -13.82 5.06
CA ALA A 177 6.60 -12.93 5.76
C ALA A 177 6.53 -11.58 5.05
N ALA A 178 5.35 -10.99 5.05
CA ALA A 178 5.18 -9.65 4.52
C ALA A 178 5.77 -8.63 5.52
N PRO A 179 6.53 -7.62 5.04
CA PRO A 179 7.08 -6.60 5.92
C PRO A 179 5.97 -5.91 6.72
N GLY A 180 6.23 -5.67 8.01
CA GLY A 180 5.36 -4.86 8.85
C GLY A 180 5.51 -3.35 8.58
N PHE A 181 4.67 -2.56 9.24
CA PHE A 181 4.72 -1.11 9.13
C PHE A 181 5.87 -0.50 9.95
N GLY A 182 6.12 -1.03 11.15
CA GLY A 182 7.03 -0.42 12.14
C GLY A 182 8.46 -0.97 12.15
N ALA A 183 8.71 -2.17 11.65
CA ALA A 183 10.04 -2.77 11.61
C ALA A 183 10.31 -3.46 10.28
N PRO A 184 11.51 -3.27 9.72
CA PRO A 184 11.85 -3.82 8.41
C PRO A 184 12.09 -5.33 8.42
N VAL A 185 12.32 -5.91 9.60
CA VAL A 185 12.63 -7.34 9.80
C VAL A 185 11.57 -7.98 10.69
N VAL A 186 11.08 -9.14 10.27
CA VAL A 186 10.11 -9.94 11.03
C VAL A 186 10.80 -11.21 11.53
N VAL A 187 10.72 -11.44 12.83
CA VAL A 187 11.26 -12.63 13.48
C VAL A 187 10.15 -13.38 14.19
N TYR A 188 9.99 -14.66 13.87
CA TYR A 188 9.11 -15.56 14.60
C TYR A 188 9.91 -16.41 15.56
N ALA A 189 9.38 -16.61 16.76
CA ALA A 189 9.88 -17.53 17.76
C ALA A 189 8.71 -18.20 18.48
N ARG A 190 8.97 -19.27 19.23
CA ARG A 190 7.97 -19.77 20.16
C ARG A 190 7.65 -18.73 21.23
N PHE A 191 6.44 -18.73 21.73
CA PHE A 191 5.98 -17.77 22.74
C PHE A 191 6.93 -17.74 23.96
N SER A 192 7.27 -18.90 24.52
CA SER A 192 8.21 -19.01 25.65
C SER A 192 9.59 -18.42 25.31
N GLN A 193 10.09 -18.64 24.11
CA GLN A 193 11.40 -18.15 23.66
C GLN A 193 11.35 -16.64 23.39
N ALA A 194 10.28 -16.14 22.79
CA ALA A 194 10.10 -14.72 22.56
C ALA A 194 10.10 -13.89 23.85
N LEU A 195 9.49 -14.42 24.92
CA LEU A 195 9.53 -13.79 26.25
C LEU A 195 10.93 -13.70 26.87
N VAL A 196 11.86 -14.58 26.44
CA VAL A 196 13.27 -14.51 26.85
C VAL A 196 14.01 -13.42 26.09
N TYR A 197 13.67 -13.23 24.82
CA TYR A 197 14.33 -12.24 23.96
C TYR A 197 13.86 -10.80 24.22
N VAL A 198 12.64 -10.63 24.72
CA VAL A 198 12.04 -9.31 24.88
C VAL A 198 12.06 -8.88 26.36
N PRO A 199 12.65 -7.73 26.70
CA PRO A 199 12.66 -7.21 28.07
C PRO A 199 11.24 -6.97 28.59
N GLY A 200 10.98 -7.38 29.84
CA GLY A 200 9.70 -7.14 30.52
C GLY A 200 8.57 -8.13 30.19
N GLY A 201 8.85 -9.16 29.38
CA GLY A 201 7.83 -10.09 28.86
C GLY A 201 7.31 -11.16 29.82
N ARG A 202 7.73 -11.21 31.09
CA ARG A 202 7.26 -12.26 32.02
C ARG A 202 5.77 -12.13 32.33
N ASN A 203 5.02 -13.23 32.08
CA ASN A 203 3.58 -13.34 32.32
C ASN A 203 2.69 -12.35 31.59
N THR A 204 3.15 -11.85 30.44
CA THR A 204 2.38 -10.94 29.59
C THR A 204 2.16 -11.55 28.21
N LEU A 205 1.09 -11.14 27.55
CA LEU A 205 0.80 -11.44 26.15
C LEU A 205 0.24 -10.18 25.48
N SER A 206 0.43 -10.07 24.18
CA SER A 206 -0.05 -8.92 23.42
C SER A 206 -1.43 -9.16 22.84
N PHE A 207 -1.66 -10.38 22.38
CA PHE A 207 -2.92 -10.80 21.76
C PHE A 207 -3.26 -12.23 22.17
N ILE A 208 -4.55 -12.56 22.12
CA ILE A 208 -5.02 -13.93 22.15
C ILE A 208 -5.67 -14.21 20.80
N LEU A 209 -5.12 -15.17 20.06
CA LEU A 209 -5.66 -15.65 18.81
C LEU A 209 -6.73 -16.70 19.08
N VAL A 210 -7.90 -16.55 18.50
CA VAL A 210 -9.06 -17.42 18.73
C VAL A 210 -9.60 -17.96 17.42
N ARG A 211 -9.95 -19.22 17.43
CA ARG A 211 -10.82 -19.87 16.43
C ARG A 211 -12.16 -20.14 17.07
N HIS A 212 -13.23 -19.74 16.44
CA HIS A 212 -14.60 -20.06 16.87
C HIS A 212 -15.02 -21.43 16.37
N VAL A 213 -15.98 -22.04 17.00
CA VAL A 213 -16.60 -23.29 16.54
C VAL A 213 -17.35 -23.04 15.22
N PRO A 214 -17.35 -23.99 14.26
CA PRO A 214 -17.94 -23.78 12.93
C PRO A 214 -19.43 -23.44 12.94
N GLU A 215 -20.16 -23.88 13.98
CA GLU A 215 -21.59 -23.68 14.14
C GLU A 215 -21.97 -22.27 14.60
N SER A 216 -20.99 -21.48 15.04
CA SER A 216 -21.18 -20.12 15.54
C SER A 216 -20.68 -19.09 14.56
N ASP A 217 -21.26 -17.89 14.58
CA ASP A 217 -20.72 -16.74 13.84
C ASP A 217 -19.58 -16.07 14.61
N ALA A 218 -18.48 -15.78 13.91
CA ALA A 218 -17.28 -15.18 14.51
C ALA A 218 -17.54 -13.84 15.21
N ALA A 219 -18.43 -12.99 14.65
CA ALA A 219 -18.74 -11.70 15.25
C ALA A 219 -19.55 -11.86 16.54
N THR A 220 -20.43 -12.85 16.59
CA THR A 220 -21.19 -13.18 17.80
C THR A 220 -20.28 -13.71 18.92
N VAL A 221 -19.33 -14.60 18.59
CA VAL A 221 -18.36 -15.10 19.57
C VAL A 221 -17.44 -13.98 20.05
N ALA A 222 -16.96 -13.10 19.16
CA ALA A 222 -16.15 -11.94 19.52
C ALA A 222 -16.88 -11.02 20.51
N ARG A 223 -18.16 -10.72 20.26
CA ARG A 223 -18.97 -9.92 21.19
C ARG A 223 -19.12 -10.60 22.55
N ARG A 224 -19.41 -11.89 22.59
CA ARG A 224 -19.53 -12.70 23.82
C ARG A 224 -18.23 -12.69 24.63
N ILE A 225 -17.06 -12.79 23.96
CA ILE A 225 -15.76 -12.66 24.60
C ILE A 225 -15.63 -11.28 25.24
N SER A 226 -15.97 -10.22 24.51
CA SER A 226 -15.87 -8.85 25.05
C SER A 226 -16.77 -8.63 26.26
N GLU A 227 -18.01 -9.10 26.22
CA GLU A 227 -18.99 -8.96 27.31
C GLU A 227 -18.57 -9.73 28.56
N SER A 228 -18.02 -10.94 28.41
CA SER A 228 -17.68 -11.82 29.55
C SER A 228 -16.33 -11.50 30.18
N THR A 229 -15.37 -10.98 29.38
CA THR A 229 -14.00 -10.76 29.85
C THR A 229 -13.66 -9.28 30.07
N GLY A 230 -14.39 -8.35 29.44
CA GLY A 230 -14.06 -6.92 29.40
C GLY A 230 -12.92 -6.59 28.44
N LEU A 231 -12.39 -7.57 27.69
CA LEU A 231 -11.37 -7.39 26.68
C LEU A 231 -11.99 -6.92 25.35
N ARG A 232 -11.19 -6.33 24.49
CA ARG A 232 -11.59 -6.02 23.13
C ARG A 232 -11.39 -7.23 22.23
N ALA A 233 -12.47 -7.78 21.69
CA ALA A 233 -12.42 -8.89 20.76
C ALA A 233 -13.01 -8.47 19.41
N LEU A 234 -12.24 -8.68 18.33
CA LEU A 234 -12.62 -8.32 16.96
C LEU A 234 -12.37 -9.52 16.04
N THR A 235 -13.22 -9.69 15.04
CA THR A 235 -12.90 -10.61 13.94
C THR A 235 -11.66 -10.13 13.19
N SER A 236 -10.90 -11.05 12.57
CA SER A 236 -9.69 -10.69 11.81
C SER A 236 -9.94 -9.59 10.77
N PRO A 237 -11.03 -9.62 9.95
CA PRO A 237 -11.32 -8.52 9.04
C PRO A 237 -11.69 -7.20 9.73
N ALA A 238 -12.36 -7.27 10.89
CA ALA A 238 -12.71 -6.07 11.64
C ALA A 238 -11.47 -5.42 12.28
N PHE A 239 -10.54 -6.23 12.79
CA PHE A 239 -9.28 -5.72 13.36
C PHE A 239 -8.36 -5.15 12.28
N GLN A 240 -8.31 -5.77 11.09
CA GLN A 240 -7.60 -5.18 9.94
C GLN A 240 -8.12 -3.79 9.60
N ARG A 241 -9.45 -3.64 9.49
CA ARG A 241 -10.08 -2.33 9.21
C ARG A 241 -9.78 -1.33 10.32
N ALA A 242 -9.97 -1.71 11.59
CA ALA A 242 -9.71 -0.83 12.72
C ALA A 242 -8.25 -0.35 12.75
N THR A 243 -7.29 -1.24 12.47
CA THR A 243 -5.86 -0.88 12.37
C THR A 243 -5.62 0.11 11.23
N ILE A 244 -6.20 -0.13 10.04
CA ILE A 244 -6.07 0.76 8.88
C ILE A 244 -6.71 2.12 9.18
N ASP A 245 -7.91 2.15 9.72
CA ASP A 245 -8.63 3.38 10.05
C ASP A 245 -7.85 4.22 11.07
N TYR A 246 -7.28 3.57 12.08
CA TYR A 246 -6.43 4.24 13.06
C TYR A 246 -5.18 4.87 12.43
N VAL A 247 -4.48 4.13 11.56
CA VAL A 247 -3.29 4.62 10.85
C VAL A 247 -3.66 5.80 9.96
N LEU A 248 -4.76 5.74 9.22
CA LEU A 248 -5.23 6.82 8.36
C LEU A 248 -5.56 8.09 9.16
N ALA A 249 -6.20 7.93 10.32
CA ALA A 249 -6.63 9.06 11.15
C ALA A 249 -5.49 9.70 11.96
N ASN A 250 -4.50 8.91 12.40
CA ASN A 250 -3.57 9.35 13.46
C ASN A 250 -2.10 9.50 13.02
N THR A 251 -1.72 9.04 11.82
CA THR A 251 -0.30 9.09 11.41
C THR A 251 0.03 10.22 10.42
N GLY A 252 -0.94 10.97 9.95
CA GLY A 252 -0.74 12.01 8.92
C GLY A 252 -0.37 11.46 7.53
N ILE A 253 -0.28 10.13 7.36
CA ILE A 253 0.06 9.49 6.09
C ILE A 253 -0.96 9.87 5.01
N ALA A 254 -2.27 9.77 5.32
CA ALA A 254 -3.32 10.13 4.37
C ALA A 254 -3.20 11.59 3.91
N PHE A 255 -2.86 12.50 4.81
CA PHE A 255 -2.63 13.92 4.49
C PHE A 255 -1.41 14.09 3.58
N SER A 256 -0.26 13.47 3.92
CA SER A 256 0.97 13.59 3.12
C SER A 256 0.78 13.08 1.70
N PHE A 257 0.18 11.90 1.54
CA PHE A 257 -0.12 11.36 0.20
C PHE A 257 -1.16 12.20 -0.54
N GLY A 258 -2.18 12.71 0.16
CA GLY A 258 -3.18 13.62 -0.40
C GLY A 258 -2.58 14.91 -0.95
N VAL A 259 -1.63 15.51 -0.26
CA VAL A 259 -0.89 16.70 -0.73
C VAL A 259 -0.11 16.39 -2.01
N VAL A 260 0.61 15.27 -2.07
CA VAL A 260 1.39 14.88 -3.28
C VAL A 260 0.46 14.59 -4.46
N LEU A 261 -0.66 13.90 -4.22
CA LEU A 261 -1.67 13.67 -5.27
C LEU A 261 -2.25 15.00 -5.79
N ALA A 262 -2.56 15.93 -4.90
CA ALA A 262 -3.05 17.25 -5.28
C ALA A 262 -2.02 18.03 -6.09
N LEU A 263 -0.74 18.00 -5.69
CA LEU A 263 0.36 18.61 -6.45
C LEU A 263 0.50 17.96 -7.85
N GLY A 264 0.43 16.64 -7.94
CA GLY A 264 0.43 15.95 -9.24
C GLY A 264 -0.73 16.37 -10.15
N ALA A 265 -1.92 16.55 -9.59
CA ALA A 265 -3.08 17.04 -10.33
C ALA A 265 -2.90 18.52 -10.77
N ILE A 266 -2.39 19.38 -9.89
CA ILE A 266 -2.11 20.79 -10.21
C ILE A 266 -1.08 20.89 -11.34
N VAL A 267 0.01 20.14 -11.26
CA VAL A 267 1.03 20.08 -12.31
C VAL A 267 0.39 19.61 -13.63
N GLY A 268 -0.46 18.58 -13.57
CA GLY A 268 -1.22 18.12 -14.75
C GLY A 268 -2.08 19.21 -15.37
N VAL A 269 -2.84 19.94 -14.57
CA VAL A 269 -3.68 21.07 -15.04
C VAL A 269 -2.82 22.17 -15.65
N LEU A 270 -1.72 22.55 -15.01
CA LEU A 270 -0.84 23.62 -15.50
C LEU A 270 -0.16 23.23 -16.82
N VAL A 271 0.43 22.05 -16.89
CA VAL A 271 1.12 21.61 -18.12
C VAL A 271 0.12 21.44 -19.27
N CYS A 272 -1.01 20.75 -19.03
CA CYS A 272 -2.06 20.60 -20.04
C CYS A 272 -2.63 21.97 -20.42
N GLY A 273 -2.92 22.83 -19.44
CA GLY A 273 -3.48 24.16 -19.67
C GLY A 273 -2.58 25.03 -20.55
N LEU A 274 -1.28 25.14 -20.18
CA LEU A 274 -0.31 25.92 -20.96
C LEU A 274 -0.14 25.37 -22.38
N THR A 275 0.04 24.06 -22.52
CA THR A 275 0.27 23.46 -23.85
C THR A 275 -0.98 23.53 -24.72
N PHE A 276 -2.18 23.36 -24.15
CA PHE A 276 -3.43 23.61 -24.91
C PHE A 276 -3.59 25.08 -25.28
N THR A 277 -3.19 26.02 -24.45
CA THR A 277 -3.20 27.44 -24.77
C THR A 277 -2.31 27.75 -25.98
N LEU A 278 -1.09 27.20 -25.98
CA LEU A 278 -0.17 27.35 -27.11
C LEU A 278 -0.75 26.73 -28.39
N PHE A 279 -1.28 25.51 -28.29
CA PHE A 279 -1.92 24.81 -29.40
C PHE A 279 -3.08 25.62 -29.99
N VAL A 280 -3.97 26.18 -29.17
CA VAL A 280 -5.10 26.98 -29.60
C VAL A 280 -4.62 28.28 -30.28
N ASN A 281 -3.64 28.97 -29.66
CA ASN A 281 -3.12 30.24 -30.21
C ASN A 281 -2.47 30.04 -31.57
N ASP A 282 -1.71 29.01 -31.79
CA ASP A 282 -1.03 28.75 -33.05
C ASP A 282 -1.99 28.32 -34.16
N ASN A 283 -3.11 27.69 -33.79
CA ASN A 283 -4.15 27.25 -34.71
C ASN A 283 -5.31 28.26 -34.81
N ILE A 284 -5.17 29.47 -34.24
CA ILE A 284 -6.25 30.45 -34.13
C ILE A 284 -6.80 30.87 -35.49
N ARG A 285 -5.93 31.03 -36.51
CA ARG A 285 -6.33 31.36 -37.90
C ARG A 285 -7.18 30.24 -38.50
N GLN A 286 -6.87 28.99 -38.24
CA GLN A 286 -7.63 27.83 -38.73
C GLN A 286 -9.02 27.78 -38.07
N PHE A 287 -9.13 28.06 -36.77
CA PHE A 287 -10.42 28.19 -36.09
C PHE A 287 -11.24 29.38 -36.61
N ALA A 288 -10.60 30.51 -36.89
CA ALA A 288 -11.27 31.68 -37.50
C ALA A 288 -11.83 31.35 -38.87
N VAL A 289 -11.10 30.67 -39.76
CA VAL A 289 -11.59 30.19 -41.07
C VAL A 289 -12.79 29.27 -40.89
N LEU A 290 -12.74 28.31 -39.98
CA LEU A 290 -13.87 27.39 -39.70
C LEU A 290 -15.12 28.17 -39.25
N LYS A 291 -14.96 29.20 -38.42
CA LYS A 291 -16.07 30.09 -38.01
C LYS A 291 -16.62 30.92 -39.19
N ALA A 292 -15.74 31.45 -40.03
CA ALA A 292 -16.14 32.24 -41.18
C ALA A 292 -16.99 31.46 -42.21
N ILE A 293 -16.74 30.15 -42.36
CA ILE A 293 -17.54 29.25 -43.21
C ILE A 293 -18.77 28.64 -42.47
N GLY A 294 -19.10 29.18 -41.26
CA GLY A 294 -20.34 28.85 -40.56
C GLY A 294 -20.29 27.62 -39.62
N VAL A 295 -19.10 27.11 -39.25
CA VAL A 295 -18.99 26.02 -38.26
C VAL A 295 -19.37 26.55 -36.88
N SER A 296 -20.33 25.87 -36.21
CA SER A 296 -20.80 26.28 -34.90
C SER A 296 -19.73 26.06 -33.81
N ASN A 297 -19.76 26.88 -32.76
CA ASN A 297 -18.87 26.76 -31.60
C ASN A 297 -18.91 25.38 -30.97
N PHE A 298 -20.08 24.70 -30.94
CA PHE A 298 -20.22 23.34 -30.38
C PHE A 298 -19.45 22.29 -31.22
N ARG A 299 -19.42 22.46 -32.56
CA ARG A 299 -18.64 21.58 -33.44
C ARG A 299 -17.13 21.79 -33.25
N ILE A 300 -16.69 23.04 -33.08
CA ILE A 300 -15.27 23.37 -32.77
C ILE A 300 -14.90 22.77 -31.39
N PHE A 301 -15.79 22.91 -30.41
CA PHE A 301 -15.60 22.26 -29.08
C PHE A 301 -15.41 20.74 -29.22
N GLY A 302 -16.31 20.07 -29.93
CA GLY A 302 -16.23 18.62 -30.14
C GLY A 302 -14.93 18.17 -30.84
N MET A 303 -14.43 19.01 -31.77
CA MET A 303 -13.18 18.79 -32.48
C MET A 303 -11.97 18.86 -31.53
N VAL A 304 -11.87 19.90 -30.71
CA VAL A 304 -10.77 20.07 -29.75
C VAL A 304 -10.89 19.05 -28.59
N ALA A 305 -12.11 18.79 -28.13
CA ALA A 305 -12.33 17.78 -27.10
C ALA A 305 -11.91 16.36 -27.56
N SER A 306 -12.16 16.02 -28.83
CA SER A 306 -11.71 14.74 -29.39
C SER A 306 -10.17 14.64 -29.47
N GLN A 307 -9.47 15.72 -29.80
CA GLN A 307 -8.01 15.80 -29.76
C GLN A 307 -7.51 15.61 -28.33
N ALA A 308 -8.13 16.29 -27.37
CA ALA A 308 -7.81 16.21 -25.95
C ALA A 308 -7.96 14.78 -25.40
N VAL A 309 -9.03 14.07 -25.78
CA VAL A 309 -9.25 12.67 -25.39
C VAL A 309 -8.19 11.74 -25.99
N VAL A 310 -7.80 11.92 -27.25
CA VAL A 310 -6.74 11.13 -27.89
C VAL A 310 -5.40 11.33 -27.18
N VAL A 311 -5.04 12.56 -26.89
CA VAL A 311 -3.80 12.89 -26.16
C VAL A 311 -3.85 12.34 -24.74
N ALA A 312 -5.01 12.46 -24.06
CA ALA A 312 -5.23 11.90 -22.74
C ALA A 312 -5.03 10.37 -22.73
N PHE A 313 -5.59 9.69 -23.72
CA PHE A 313 -5.46 8.23 -23.86
C PHE A 313 -4.00 7.80 -24.05
N ILE A 314 -3.28 8.46 -24.99
CA ILE A 314 -1.86 8.13 -25.24
C ILE A 314 -1.00 8.45 -24.00
N GLY A 315 -1.14 9.64 -23.43
CA GLY A 315 -0.37 10.06 -22.25
C GLY A 315 -0.68 9.18 -21.03
N TYR A 316 -1.94 8.88 -20.79
CA TYR A 316 -2.35 7.96 -19.73
C TYR A 316 -1.75 6.58 -19.93
N SER A 317 -1.83 6.00 -21.14
CA SER A 317 -1.28 4.67 -21.41
C SER A 317 0.22 4.59 -21.15
N ILE A 318 0.98 5.63 -21.54
CA ILE A 318 2.42 5.71 -21.27
C ILE A 318 2.68 5.84 -19.75
N GLY A 319 1.96 6.74 -19.07
CA GLY A 319 2.14 6.97 -17.64
C GLY A 319 1.80 5.76 -16.78
N ILE A 320 0.71 5.05 -17.08
CA ILE A 320 0.30 3.85 -16.34
C ILE A 320 1.25 2.68 -16.62
N TRP A 321 1.74 2.55 -17.86
CA TRP A 321 2.73 1.55 -18.22
C TRP A 321 4.05 1.77 -17.44
N LEU A 322 4.53 3.01 -17.38
CA LEU A 322 5.73 3.36 -16.61
C LEU A 322 5.54 3.09 -15.11
N SER A 323 4.38 3.40 -14.56
CA SER A 323 4.05 3.11 -13.17
C SER A 323 3.99 1.60 -12.89
N SER A 324 3.37 0.82 -13.78
CA SER A 324 3.33 -0.64 -13.67
C SER A 324 4.74 -1.24 -13.74
N ALA A 325 5.53 -0.84 -14.73
CA ALA A 325 6.91 -1.30 -14.90
C ALA A 325 7.79 -0.94 -13.67
N PHE A 326 7.57 0.23 -13.06
CA PHE A 326 8.23 0.59 -11.81
C PHE A 326 7.88 -0.38 -10.68
N PHE A 327 6.59 -0.64 -10.43
CA PHE A 327 6.17 -1.56 -9.37
C PHE A 327 6.64 -2.99 -9.64
N ASP A 328 6.60 -3.47 -10.87
CA ASP A 328 7.14 -4.78 -11.25
C ASP A 328 8.65 -4.87 -11.01
N GLY A 329 9.38 -3.79 -11.30
CA GLY A 329 10.83 -3.71 -11.08
C GLY A 329 11.22 -3.69 -9.60
N VAL A 330 10.44 -3.03 -8.74
CA VAL A 330 10.76 -2.91 -7.31
C VAL A 330 10.14 -4.00 -6.44
N ASN A 331 9.13 -4.71 -6.92
CA ASN A 331 8.46 -5.80 -6.20
C ASN A 331 9.25 -7.11 -6.27
N GLN A 332 10.55 -7.04 -5.95
CA GLN A 332 11.42 -8.21 -5.90
C GLN A 332 11.43 -8.83 -4.50
N PRO A 333 11.69 -10.14 -4.36
CA PRO A 333 11.65 -10.83 -3.06
C PRO A 333 12.54 -10.22 -1.97
N LEU A 334 13.68 -9.66 -2.35
CA LEU A 334 14.66 -9.04 -1.44
C LEU A 334 14.62 -7.51 -1.47
N SER A 335 13.57 -6.91 -2.00
CA SER A 335 13.40 -5.45 -2.04
C SER A 335 12.64 -4.95 -0.81
N ASP A 336 13.05 -3.79 -0.30
CA ASP A 336 12.31 -3.06 0.74
C ASP A 336 10.89 -2.66 0.30
N LEU A 337 10.66 -2.61 -1.00
CA LEU A 337 9.36 -2.32 -1.62
C LEU A 337 8.57 -3.58 -2.00
N LYS A 338 9.00 -4.75 -1.51
CA LYS A 338 8.25 -5.99 -1.67
C LYS A 338 6.81 -5.83 -1.16
N GLY A 339 5.85 -6.31 -1.95
CA GLY A 339 4.42 -6.21 -1.65
C GLY A 339 3.79 -4.87 -2.03
N PHE A 340 4.55 -3.96 -2.69
CA PHE A 340 3.95 -2.81 -3.34
C PHE A 340 3.55 -3.18 -4.77
N TRP A 341 2.35 -2.80 -5.17
CA TRP A 341 1.80 -3.05 -6.50
C TRP A 341 0.90 -1.91 -6.94
N LEU A 342 0.53 -1.89 -8.19
CA LEU A 342 -0.44 -0.94 -8.73
C LEU A 342 -1.85 -1.58 -8.74
N PRO A 343 -2.73 -1.24 -7.77
CA PRO A 343 -4.11 -1.73 -7.80
C PRO A 343 -4.89 -1.16 -8.97
N TRP A 344 -5.77 -1.97 -9.57
CA TRP A 344 -6.63 -1.51 -10.68
C TRP A 344 -7.53 -0.32 -10.30
N GLN A 345 -7.92 -0.20 -9.02
CA GLN A 345 -8.70 0.93 -8.51
C GLN A 345 -7.92 2.25 -8.63
N VAL A 346 -6.61 2.21 -8.33
CA VAL A 346 -5.71 3.37 -8.47
C VAL A 346 -5.57 3.73 -9.95
N ALA A 347 -5.41 2.73 -10.83
CA ALA A 347 -5.37 2.95 -12.27
C ALA A 347 -6.69 3.59 -12.78
N ALA A 348 -7.84 3.09 -12.37
CA ALA A 348 -9.13 3.63 -12.76
C ALA A 348 -9.35 5.07 -12.23
N LEU A 349 -8.99 5.35 -10.98
CA LEU A 349 -9.10 6.68 -10.39
C LEU A 349 -8.15 7.68 -11.07
N SER A 350 -6.92 7.29 -11.38
CA SER A 350 -5.98 8.13 -12.11
C SER A 350 -6.45 8.40 -13.55
N ALA A 351 -7.08 7.42 -14.22
CA ALA A 351 -7.71 7.64 -15.53
C ALA A 351 -8.83 8.68 -15.47
N ALA A 352 -9.71 8.57 -14.47
CA ALA A 352 -10.78 9.53 -14.26
C ALA A 352 -10.25 10.94 -13.95
N ALA A 353 -9.22 11.04 -13.10
CA ALA A 353 -8.56 12.30 -12.76
C ALA A 353 -7.91 12.95 -14.01
N VAL A 354 -7.16 12.19 -14.80
CA VAL A 354 -6.55 12.67 -16.05
C VAL A 354 -7.60 13.15 -17.03
N LEU A 355 -8.68 12.39 -17.22
CA LEU A 355 -9.76 12.81 -18.09
C LEU A 355 -10.40 14.13 -17.61
N ALA A 356 -10.63 14.27 -16.32
CA ALA A 356 -11.16 15.50 -15.73
C ALA A 356 -10.20 16.69 -15.92
N ILE A 357 -8.89 16.50 -15.69
CA ILE A 357 -7.86 17.52 -15.92
C ILE A 357 -7.86 18.00 -17.37
N VAL A 358 -7.85 17.06 -18.30
CA VAL A 358 -7.79 17.36 -19.74
C VAL A 358 -9.07 18.05 -20.21
N LEU A 359 -10.24 17.59 -19.80
CA LEU A 359 -11.51 18.24 -20.14
C LEU A 359 -11.60 19.65 -19.53
N LEU A 360 -11.21 19.83 -18.28
CA LEU A 360 -11.19 21.14 -17.63
C LEU A 360 -10.26 22.11 -18.36
N SER A 361 -9.04 21.66 -18.67
CA SER A 361 -8.07 22.46 -19.44
C SER A 361 -8.62 22.84 -20.84
N THR A 362 -9.31 21.91 -21.50
CA THR A 362 -9.95 22.15 -22.82
C THR A 362 -11.04 23.21 -22.71
N VAL A 363 -11.93 23.11 -21.73
CA VAL A 363 -13.04 24.08 -21.54
C VAL A 363 -12.49 25.47 -21.25
N LEU A 364 -11.48 25.57 -20.36
CA LEU A 364 -10.89 26.87 -20.00
C LEU A 364 -10.24 27.56 -21.21
N ASN A 365 -9.55 26.81 -22.04
CA ASN A 365 -8.86 27.38 -23.22
C ASN A 365 -9.82 27.72 -24.38
N LEU A 366 -10.89 26.94 -24.55
CA LEU A 366 -11.86 27.20 -25.63
C LEU A 366 -12.73 28.44 -25.39
N ARG A 367 -12.85 28.94 -24.15
CA ARG A 367 -13.52 30.24 -23.92
C ARG A 367 -12.92 31.35 -24.78
N ARG A 368 -11.59 31.36 -24.99
CA ARG A 368 -10.92 32.34 -25.88
C ARG A 368 -11.32 32.17 -27.33
N VAL A 369 -11.47 30.94 -27.83
CA VAL A 369 -11.89 30.66 -29.21
C VAL A 369 -13.34 31.11 -29.46
N PHE A 370 -14.20 30.97 -28.46
CA PHE A 370 -15.62 31.36 -28.56
C PHE A 370 -15.81 32.86 -28.65
N THR A 371 -14.93 33.65 -28.00
CA THR A 371 -14.97 35.14 -28.02
C THR A 371 -14.25 35.75 -29.20
N LEU A 372 -13.58 34.95 -30.07
CA LEU A 372 -12.91 35.43 -31.26
C LEU A 372 -13.90 35.99 -32.28
N ASP A 373 -13.67 37.26 -32.69
CA ASP A 373 -14.31 37.85 -33.88
C ASP A 373 -13.48 37.50 -35.14
N PRO A 374 -14.05 36.74 -36.11
CA PRO A 374 -13.34 36.38 -37.34
C PRO A 374 -12.81 37.59 -38.09
N ALA A 375 -13.52 38.74 -38.06
CA ALA A 375 -13.14 39.94 -38.77
C ALA A 375 -11.83 40.57 -38.30
N ILE A 376 -11.49 40.43 -37.00
CA ILE A 376 -10.27 41.00 -36.42
C ILE A 376 -9.05 40.13 -36.77
N THR A 377 -9.22 38.83 -36.90
CA THR A 377 -8.14 37.87 -37.17
C THR A 377 -7.57 37.97 -38.60
N PHE A 378 -8.34 38.55 -39.54
CA PHE A 378 -7.93 38.76 -40.95
C PHE A 378 -7.41 40.16 -41.23
N ARG A 379 -7.44 41.10 -40.27
CA ARG A 379 -6.96 42.48 -40.44
C ARG A 379 -5.52 42.71 -39.92
N GLY A 380 -4.86 41.69 -39.34
CA GLY A 380 -3.48 41.74 -38.84
C GLY A 380 -2.49 40.91 -39.65
#